data_33c5fc6893e856502bdd12b8c5986859
#
_entry.id   33c5fc6893e856502bdd12b8c5986859
#
_cell.length_a   1.000
_cell.length_b   1.000
_cell.length_c   1.000
_cell.angle_alpha   90.00
_cell.angle_beta   90.00
_cell.angle_gamma   90.00
#
_symmetry.space_group_name_H-M   'P 1'
#
loop_
_entity.id
_entity.type
_entity.pdbx_description
1 polymer ?
#
loop_
_entity_poly.entity_id
_entity_poly.type
_entity_poly.pdbx_seq_one_letter_code
_entity_poly.pdbx_strand_id
1 'polypeptide(L)'
;MEIPYNVELRKDTGLYNAKLGIWLFLASEVMLFGGLFSAYILLRTGAPLWPPIGEQGSIIHLLKDTIPHATFNTVVLIVSSVTMVMAWVALKQKNLSKYKMYLGTTLICALIFLIVKYFEYSHKIHEGFVPAHDTYMAIYFTMTGLHVLHIIGGVFVLGYLWGPGIKMWNSEPERFTNRIEVAGLYWHFVDLVWIFLFPVLYLLN
;
A
#
# COMPACT_ATOMS: atom_id res chain seq x y z
N MET A 1 6.45 26.12 -22.33
CA MET A 1 5.65 25.00 -22.87
C MET A 1 4.62 24.66 -21.79
N GLU A 2 3.41 25.15 -21.89
CA GLU A 2 2.33 24.78 -20.98
C GLU A 2 1.90 23.36 -21.35
N ILE A 3 2.05 22.42 -20.41
CA ILE A 3 1.50 21.08 -20.58
C ILE A 3 -0.03 21.23 -20.49
N PRO A 4 -0.79 21.01 -21.59
CA PRO A 4 -2.23 21.16 -21.54
C PRO A 4 -2.77 20.06 -20.60
N TYR A 5 -3.28 20.49 -19.47
CA TYR A 5 -4.02 19.62 -18.55
C TYR A 5 -5.40 19.38 -19.14
N ASN A 6 -5.48 18.50 -20.14
CA ASN A 6 -6.74 18.17 -20.74
C ASN A 6 -7.44 17.10 -19.88
N VAL A 7 -8.63 17.43 -19.41
CA VAL A 7 -9.61 16.49 -18.85
C VAL A 7 -10.18 15.62 -19.98
N GLU A 8 -9.96 16.02 -21.23
CA GLU A 8 -10.41 15.32 -22.42
C GLU A 8 -9.77 13.95 -22.56
N LEU A 9 -10.61 12.99 -22.95
CA LEU A 9 -10.16 11.64 -23.26
C LEU A 9 -9.30 11.65 -24.53
N ARG A 10 -8.20 10.96 -24.54
CA ARG A 10 -7.36 10.76 -25.72
C ARG A 10 -8.14 9.95 -26.76
N LYS A 11 -8.03 10.34 -28.02
CA LYS A 11 -8.71 9.67 -29.15
C LYS A 11 -8.18 8.25 -29.41
N ASP A 12 -6.90 8.01 -29.06
CA ASP A 12 -6.19 6.75 -29.27
C ASP A 12 -6.47 5.71 -28.19
N THR A 13 -6.59 6.13 -26.93
CA THR A 13 -6.71 5.23 -25.77
C THR A 13 -8.05 5.33 -25.03
N GLY A 14 -8.84 6.37 -25.29
CA GLY A 14 -10.05 6.66 -24.50
C GLY A 14 -9.79 7.00 -23.05
N LEU A 15 -8.54 7.29 -22.65
CA LEU A 15 -8.13 7.61 -21.29
C LEU A 15 -7.58 9.05 -21.22
N TYR A 16 -7.77 9.73 -20.10
CA TYR A 16 -7.08 10.99 -19.87
C TYR A 16 -5.63 10.75 -19.41
N ASN A 17 -4.74 11.72 -19.69
CA ASN A 17 -3.28 11.55 -19.53
C ASN A 17 -2.85 11.07 -18.14
N ALA A 18 -3.47 11.59 -17.07
CA ALA A 18 -3.11 11.18 -15.70
C ALA A 18 -3.46 9.72 -15.42
N LYS A 19 -4.56 9.20 -16.02
CA LYS A 19 -4.95 7.78 -15.87
C LYS A 19 -3.99 6.87 -16.64
N LEU A 20 -3.54 7.26 -17.82
CA LEU A 20 -2.51 6.52 -18.54
C LEU A 20 -1.20 6.51 -17.76
N GLY A 21 -0.78 7.66 -17.21
CA GLY A 21 0.43 7.78 -16.41
C GLY A 21 0.42 6.88 -15.19
N ILE A 22 -0.70 6.82 -14.43
CA ILE A 22 -0.77 5.93 -13.27
C ILE A 22 -0.71 4.45 -13.67
N TRP A 23 -1.31 4.05 -14.79
CA TRP A 23 -1.23 2.66 -15.24
C TRP A 23 0.21 2.25 -15.59
N LEU A 24 0.98 3.12 -16.26
CA LEU A 24 2.40 2.87 -16.55
C LEU A 24 3.24 2.81 -15.27
N PHE A 25 2.97 3.70 -14.33
CA PHE A 25 3.61 3.68 -13.01
C PHE A 25 3.29 2.37 -12.27
N LEU A 26 2.01 1.98 -12.19
CA LEU A 26 1.63 0.73 -11.52
C LEU A 26 2.23 -0.50 -12.20
N ALA A 27 2.39 -0.49 -13.52
CA ALA A 27 3.09 -1.57 -14.22
C ALA A 27 4.55 -1.70 -13.77
N SER A 28 5.27 -0.57 -13.54
CA SER A 28 6.62 -0.61 -12.99
C SER A 28 6.67 -1.15 -11.55
N GLU A 29 5.68 -0.77 -10.73
CA GLU A 29 5.57 -1.25 -9.35
C GLU A 29 5.25 -2.75 -9.26
N VAL A 30 4.42 -3.27 -10.19
CA VAL A 30 4.19 -4.71 -10.33
C VAL A 30 5.51 -5.45 -10.65
N MET A 31 6.36 -4.89 -11.51
CA MET A 31 7.67 -5.48 -11.80
C MET A 31 8.57 -5.45 -10.56
N LEU A 32 8.58 -4.34 -9.80
CA LEU A 32 9.37 -4.20 -8.59
C LEU A 32 8.99 -5.24 -7.53
N PHE A 33 7.72 -5.31 -7.16
CA PHE A 33 7.23 -6.28 -6.17
C PHE A 33 7.29 -7.71 -6.70
N GLY A 34 7.00 -7.93 -7.99
CA GLY A 34 7.13 -9.23 -8.64
C GLY A 34 8.56 -9.76 -8.59
N GLY A 35 9.55 -8.89 -8.79
CA GLY A 35 10.97 -9.22 -8.60
C GLY A 35 11.30 -9.63 -7.17
N LEU A 36 10.77 -8.91 -6.17
CA LEU A 36 10.94 -9.25 -4.76
C LEU A 36 10.27 -10.58 -4.38
N PHE A 37 9.06 -10.84 -4.86
CA PHE A 37 8.39 -12.14 -4.67
C PHE A 37 9.18 -13.28 -5.32
N SER A 38 9.69 -13.07 -6.53
CA SER A 38 10.54 -14.05 -7.22
C SER A 38 11.82 -14.31 -6.43
N ALA A 39 12.48 -13.26 -5.93
CA ALA A 39 13.66 -13.40 -5.07
C ALA A 39 13.35 -14.18 -3.79
N TYR A 40 12.22 -13.90 -3.13
CA TYR A 40 11.78 -14.66 -1.95
C TYR A 40 11.60 -16.15 -2.26
N ILE A 41 10.93 -16.48 -3.37
CA ILE A 41 10.70 -17.88 -3.78
C ILE A 41 12.03 -18.58 -4.06
N LEU A 42 12.95 -17.94 -4.80
CA LEU A 42 14.27 -18.50 -5.10
C LEU A 42 15.11 -18.73 -3.85
N LEU A 43 15.12 -17.78 -2.91
CA LEU A 43 15.83 -17.93 -1.64
C LEU A 43 15.25 -19.05 -0.80
N ARG A 44 13.92 -19.17 -0.75
CA ARG A 44 13.22 -20.23 -0.03
C ARG A 44 13.50 -21.62 -0.61
N THR A 45 13.43 -21.76 -1.94
CA THR A 45 13.65 -23.05 -2.61
C THR A 45 15.12 -23.45 -2.66
N GLY A 46 16.04 -22.50 -2.61
CA GLY A 46 17.48 -22.73 -2.58
C GLY A 46 18.03 -23.06 -1.19
N ALA A 47 17.27 -22.79 -0.12
CA ALA A 47 17.70 -23.06 1.25
C ALA A 47 17.29 -24.48 1.69
N PRO A 48 18.16 -25.26 2.34
CA PRO A 48 17.83 -26.58 2.86
C PRO A 48 16.76 -26.53 3.97
N LEU A 49 16.69 -25.41 4.68
CA LEU A 49 15.67 -25.09 5.68
C LEU A 49 15.31 -23.61 5.62
N TRP A 50 14.02 -23.31 5.70
CA TRP A 50 13.50 -21.94 5.65
C TRP A 50 12.45 -21.73 6.76
N PRO A 51 12.64 -20.80 7.69
CA PRO A 51 13.84 -19.97 7.91
C PRO A 51 15.11 -20.77 8.23
N PRO A 52 16.34 -20.16 8.15
CA PRO A 52 17.62 -20.87 8.38
C PRO A 52 17.72 -21.54 9.75
N ILE A 53 18.47 -22.67 9.82
CA ILE A 53 18.69 -23.47 11.04
C ILE A 53 19.49 -22.68 12.08
N GLY A 54 19.13 -22.84 13.34
CA GLY A 54 19.79 -22.29 14.50
C GLY A 54 18.83 -21.56 15.43
N GLU A 55 17.89 -20.83 14.86
CA GLU A 55 16.91 -20.01 15.60
C GLU A 55 15.47 -20.24 15.12
N GLN A 56 15.22 -21.32 14.37
CA GLN A 56 13.90 -21.63 13.79
C GLN A 56 12.77 -21.57 14.80
N GLY A 57 12.97 -22.12 15.98
CA GLY A 57 11.97 -22.09 17.04
C GLY A 57 11.62 -20.66 17.45
N SER A 58 12.61 -19.80 17.57
CA SER A 58 12.45 -18.40 17.96
C SER A 58 11.79 -17.58 16.84
N ILE A 59 12.23 -17.73 15.58
CA ILE A 59 11.66 -17.02 14.43
C ILE A 59 10.20 -17.46 14.18
N ILE A 60 9.91 -18.76 14.22
CA ILE A 60 8.57 -19.28 14.03
C ILE A 60 7.63 -18.81 15.16
N HIS A 61 8.11 -18.79 16.40
CA HIS A 61 7.33 -18.28 17.54
C HIS A 61 7.02 -16.78 17.36
N LEU A 62 8.02 -15.99 17.01
CA LEU A 62 7.88 -14.56 16.74
C LEU A 62 6.88 -14.30 15.60
N LEU A 63 6.90 -15.11 14.54
CA LEU A 63 5.94 -14.99 13.43
C LEU A 63 4.52 -15.35 13.88
N LYS A 64 4.35 -16.42 14.67
CA LYS A 64 3.04 -16.81 15.22
C LYS A 64 2.44 -15.72 16.09
N ASP A 65 3.23 -15.06 16.91
CA ASP A 65 2.78 -13.96 17.76
C ASP A 65 2.41 -12.70 16.95
N THR A 66 3.01 -12.54 15.77
CA THR A 66 2.70 -11.41 14.86
C THR A 66 1.51 -11.66 13.92
N ILE A 67 1.07 -12.93 13.71
CA ILE A 67 -0.07 -13.25 12.83
C ILE A 67 -1.35 -12.49 13.20
N PRO A 68 -1.78 -12.42 14.49
CA PRO A 68 -3.00 -11.68 14.84
C PRO A 68 -2.91 -10.20 14.48
N HIS A 69 -1.76 -9.56 14.70
CA HIS A 69 -1.53 -8.16 14.35
C HIS A 69 -1.54 -7.94 12.83
N ALA A 70 -0.91 -8.83 12.07
CA ALA A 70 -0.90 -8.77 10.61
C ALA A 70 -2.30 -9.05 10.03
N THR A 71 -3.09 -9.95 10.62
CA THR A 71 -4.49 -10.21 10.24
C THR A 71 -5.35 -8.98 10.51
N PHE A 72 -5.23 -8.37 11.69
CA PHE A 72 -5.92 -7.12 12.01
C PHE A 72 -5.59 -6.03 11.00
N ASN A 73 -4.32 -5.84 10.69
CA ASN A 73 -3.86 -4.89 9.68
C ASN A 73 -4.44 -5.17 8.29
N THR A 74 -4.59 -6.44 7.92
CA THR A 74 -5.22 -6.84 6.64
C THR A 74 -6.68 -6.39 6.60
N VAL A 75 -7.44 -6.61 7.68
CA VAL A 75 -8.84 -6.15 7.78
C VAL A 75 -8.92 -4.63 7.69
N VAL A 76 -8.05 -3.91 8.41
CA VAL A 76 -7.99 -2.45 8.38
C VAL A 76 -7.74 -1.92 6.96
N LEU A 77 -6.82 -2.53 6.20
CA LEU A 77 -6.54 -2.13 4.82
C LEU A 77 -7.72 -2.45 3.89
N ILE A 78 -8.38 -3.61 4.03
CA ILE A 78 -9.59 -3.92 3.24
C ILE A 78 -10.68 -2.87 3.48
N VAL A 79 -10.90 -2.47 4.73
CA VAL A 79 -11.84 -1.39 5.07
C VAL A 79 -11.42 -0.08 4.43
N SER A 80 -10.11 0.25 4.45
CA SER A 80 -9.58 1.46 3.82
C SER A 80 -9.80 1.47 2.31
N SER A 81 -9.65 0.32 1.66
CA SER A 81 -9.90 0.14 0.23
C SER A 81 -11.37 0.44 -0.12
N VAL A 82 -12.32 -0.10 0.65
CA VAL A 82 -13.75 0.18 0.46
C VAL A 82 -14.07 1.66 0.69
N THR A 83 -13.54 2.26 1.76
CA THR A 83 -13.79 3.69 2.04
C THR A 83 -13.19 4.61 0.98
N MET A 84 -12.08 4.24 0.35
CA MET A 84 -11.50 4.98 -0.77
C MET A 84 -12.43 4.98 -1.99
N VAL A 85 -13.03 3.84 -2.36
CA VAL A 85 -14.05 3.77 -3.43
C VAL A 85 -15.26 4.64 -3.08
N MET A 86 -15.75 4.56 -1.83
CA MET A 86 -16.89 5.35 -1.39
C MET A 86 -16.60 6.86 -1.43
N ALA A 87 -15.36 7.28 -1.17
CA ALA A 87 -14.94 8.67 -1.32
C ALA A 87 -15.06 9.15 -2.79
N TRP A 88 -14.58 8.34 -3.74
CA TRP A 88 -14.70 8.65 -5.16
C TRP A 88 -16.18 8.69 -5.61
N VAL A 89 -17.00 7.72 -5.21
CA VAL A 89 -18.44 7.69 -5.50
C VAL A 89 -19.15 8.93 -4.94
N ALA A 90 -18.80 9.37 -3.72
CA ALA A 90 -19.35 10.58 -3.12
C ALA A 90 -19.06 11.84 -3.95
N LEU A 91 -17.86 11.94 -4.56
CA LEU A 91 -17.54 13.05 -5.48
C LEU A 91 -18.35 12.97 -6.77
N LYS A 92 -18.55 11.78 -7.35
CA LYS A 92 -19.43 11.59 -8.53
C LYS A 92 -20.86 12.03 -8.23
N GLN A 93 -21.32 11.86 -6.98
CA GLN A 93 -22.63 12.32 -6.49
C GLN A 93 -22.61 13.79 -6.03
N LYS A 94 -21.51 14.52 -6.24
CA LYS A 94 -21.32 15.93 -5.82
C LYS A 94 -21.50 16.16 -4.32
N ASN A 95 -21.26 15.14 -3.48
CA ASN A 95 -21.40 15.21 -2.03
C ASN A 95 -20.03 15.31 -1.33
N LEU A 96 -19.56 16.56 -1.17
CA LEU A 96 -18.25 16.85 -0.59
C LEU A 96 -18.13 16.44 0.88
N SER A 97 -19.24 16.49 1.64
CA SER A 97 -19.23 16.11 3.05
C SER A 97 -18.96 14.62 3.23
N LYS A 98 -19.64 13.77 2.46
CA LYS A 98 -19.39 12.32 2.45
C LYS A 98 -17.98 11.98 1.97
N TYR A 99 -17.50 12.68 0.94
CA TYR A 99 -16.11 12.52 0.47
C TYR A 99 -15.11 12.73 1.61
N LYS A 100 -15.20 13.86 2.33
CA LYS A 100 -14.30 14.16 3.46
C LYS A 100 -14.35 13.09 4.54
N MET A 101 -15.54 12.59 4.86
CA MET A 101 -15.71 11.55 5.85
C MET A 101 -15.04 10.25 5.41
N TYR A 102 -15.30 9.77 4.20
CA TYR A 102 -14.76 8.50 3.71
C TYR A 102 -13.24 8.57 3.52
N LEU A 103 -12.72 9.64 2.92
CA LEU A 103 -11.29 9.79 2.75
C LEU A 103 -10.57 9.97 4.10
N GLY A 104 -11.19 10.68 5.06
CA GLY A 104 -10.70 10.77 6.43
C GLY A 104 -10.62 9.41 7.11
N THR A 105 -11.63 8.55 6.93
CA THR A 105 -11.60 7.17 7.43
C THR A 105 -10.46 6.36 6.79
N THR A 106 -10.25 6.48 5.48
CA THR A 106 -9.12 5.85 4.78
C THR A 106 -7.78 6.27 5.39
N LEU A 107 -7.57 7.56 5.66
CA LEU A 107 -6.36 8.07 6.30
C LEU A 107 -6.18 7.54 7.72
N ILE A 108 -7.24 7.46 8.52
CA ILE A 108 -7.21 6.90 9.87
C ILE A 108 -6.81 5.41 9.81
N CYS A 109 -7.39 4.63 8.92
CA CYS A 109 -7.03 3.22 8.72
C CYS A 109 -5.54 3.07 8.35
N ALA A 110 -5.03 3.92 7.45
CA ALA A 110 -3.62 3.93 7.08
C ALA A 110 -2.69 4.24 8.27
N LEU A 111 -3.07 5.22 9.12
CA LEU A 111 -2.31 5.54 10.32
C LEU A 111 -2.32 4.39 11.33
N ILE A 112 -3.47 3.73 11.53
CA ILE A 112 -3.56 2.53 12.38
C ILE A 112 -2.60 1.44 11.89
N PHE A 113 -2.59 1.17 10.58
CA PHE A 113 -1.67 0.21 9.97
C PHE A 113 -0.21 0.57 10.27
N LEU A 114 0.20 1.82 10.07
CA LEU A 114 1.56 2.28 10.30
C LEU A 114 1.97 2.18 11.78
N ILE A 115 1.06 2.50 12.70
CA ILE A 115 1.30 2.39 14.14
C ILE A 115 1.52 0.92 14.53
N VAL A 116 0.67 0.00 14.08
CA VAL A 116 0.83 -1.44 14.36
C VAL A 116 2.15 -1.95 13.78
N LYS A 117 2.51 -1.53 12.55
CA LYS A 117 3.79 -1.88 11.93
C LYS A 117 5.00 -1.33 12.69
N TYR A 118 4.90 -0.14 13.20
CA TYR A 118 5.96 0.44 14.03
C TYR A 118 6.21 -0.40 15.30
N PHE A 119 5.15 -0.80 16.00
CA PHE A 119 5.29 -1.68 17.17
C PHE A 119 5.84 -3.06 16.80
N GLU A 120 5.40 -3.64 15.70
CA GLU A 120 5.91 -4.92 15.20
C GLU A 120 7.41 -4.85 14.90
N TYR A 121 7.87 -3.81 14.21
CA TYR A 121 9.29 -3.62 13.90
C TYR A 121 10.11 -3.35 15.13
N SER A 122 9.62 -2.49 16.04
CA SER A 122 10.29 -2.20 17.31
C SER A 122 10.49 -3.48 18.12
N HIS A 123 9.46 -4.32 18.24
CA HIS A 123 9.56 -5.59 18.95
C HIS A 123 10.62 -6.51 18.32
N LYS A 124 10.59 -6.72 17.00
CA LYS A 124 11.57 -7.56 16.29
C LYS A 124 13.01 -7.06 16.47
N ILE A 125 13.22 -5.75 16.40
CA ILE A 125 14.56 -5.16 16.58
C ILE A 125 15.04 -5.33 18.03
N HIS A 126 14.16 -5.20 19.02
CA HIS A 126 14.50 -5.43 20.42
C HIS A 126 14.86 -6.88 20.73
N GLU A 127 14.25 -7.84 20.02
CA GLU A 127 14.58 -9.27 20.11
C GLU A 127 15.88 -9.62 19.34
N GLY A 128 16.53 -8.65 18.70
CA GLY A 128 17.76 -8.84 17.95
C GLY A 128 17.56 -9.27 16.48
N PHE A 129 16.31 -9.40 16.02
CA PHE A 129 15.98 -9.75 14.65
C PHE A 129 16.05 -8.51 13.74
N VAL A 130 17.26 -8.22 13.27
CA VAL A 130 17.55 -7.12 12.34
C VAL A 130 17.73 -7.65 10.91
N PRO A 131 17.66 -6.82 9.86
CA PRO A 131 17.88 -7.27 8.48
C PRO A 131 19.21 -7.97 8.22
N ALA A 132 20.24 -7.65 9.03
CA ALA A 132 21.57 -8.26 8.93
C ALA A 132 21.70 -9.64 9.64
N HIS A 133 20.64 -10.06 10.36
CA HIS A 133 20.65 -11.28 11.15
C HIS A 133 20.70 -12.53 10.25
N ASP A 134 19.80 -12.63 9.28
CA ASP A 134 19.75 -13.73 8.30
C ASP A 134 19.04 -13.31 7.00
N THR A 135 19.13 -14.19 5.98
CA THR A 135 18.53 -13.94 4.66
C THR A 135 17.01 -13.82 4.71
N TYR A 136 16.33 -14.54 5.61
CA TYR A 136 14.89 -14.42 5.79
C TYR A 136 14.50 -13.04 6.34
N MET A 137 15.18 -12.57 7.38
CA MET A 137 14.95 -11.24 7.94
C MET A 137 15.29 -10.14 6.94
N ALA A 138 16.37 -10.28 6.15
CA ALA A 138 16.72 -9.35 5.11
C ALA A 138 15.59 -9.17 4.09
N ILE A 139 15.07 -10.26 3.50
CA ILE A 139 14.00 -10.19 2.51
C ILE A 139 12.67 -9.75 3.13
N TYR A 140 12.36 -10.19 4.36
CA TYR A 140 11.19 -9.78 5.11
C TYR A 140 11.14 -8.25 5.31
N PHE A 141 12.21 -7.65 5.86
CA PHE A 141 12.28 -6.21 6.10
C PHE A 141 12.31 -5.42 4.79
N THR A 142 12.94 -5.95 3.73
CA THR A 142 12.97 -5.30 2.42
C THR A 142 11.57 -5.23 1.81
N MET A 143 10.84 -6.35 1.76
CA MET A 143 9.51 -6.41 1.16
C MET A 143 8.49 -5.59 1.96
N THR A 144 8.45 -5.79 3.27
CA THR A 144 7.49 -5.08 4.14
C THR A 144 7.86 -3.61 4.31
N GLY A 145 9.15 -3.26 4.39
CA GLY A 145 9.63 -1.88 4.50
C GLY A 145 9.33 -1.07 3.24
N LEU A 146 9.57 -1.65 2.05
CA LEU A 146 9.20 -1.01 0.79
C LEU A 146 7.69 -0.77 0.70
N HIS A 147 6.89 -1.76 1.11
CA HIS A 147 5.44 -1.61 1.19
C HIS A 147 5.01 -0.47 2.16
N VAL A 148 5.61 -0.39 3.34
CA VAL A 148 5.37 0.72 4.30
C VAL A 148 5.72 2.07 3.69
N LEU A 149 6.82 2.19 2.93
CA LEU A 149 7.17 3.42 2.21
C LEU A 149 6.09 3.82 1.19
N HIS A 150 5.50 2.85 0.48
CA HIS A 150 4.39 3.11 -0.44
C HIS A 150 3.12 3.59 0.29
N ILE A 151 2.80 3.00 1.45
CA ILE A 151 1.69 3.49 2.29
C ILE A 151 1.95 4.94 2.73
N ILE A 152 3.15 5.24 3.21
CA ILE A 152 3.52 6.60 3.63
C ILE A 152 3.36 7.58 2.46
N GLY A 153 3.87 7.24 1.27
CA GLY A 153 3.68 8.05 0.05
C GLY A 153 2.22 8.27 -0.27
N GLY A 154 1.39 7.23 -0.19
CA GLY A 154 -0.06 7.31 -0.36
C GLY A 154 -0.74 8.22 0.66
N VAL A 155 -0.36 8.11 1.96
CA VAL A 155 -0.88 8.99 3.03
C VAL A 155 -0.57 10.45 2.75
N PHE A 156 0.63 10.80 2.25
CA PHE A 156 0.96 12.17 1.87
C PHE A 156 0.08 12.68 0.74
N VAL A 157 -0.12 11.90 -0.32
CA VAL A 157 -0.97 12.26 -1.47
C VAL A 157 -2.43 12.41 -1.03
N LEU A 158 -2.99 11.42 -0.32
CA LEU A 158 -4.37 11.45 0.14
C LEU A 158 -4.61 12.56 1.18
N GLY A 159 -3.65 12.81 2.06
CA GLY A 159 -3.68 13.90 3.03
C GLY A 159 -3.69 15.27 2.35
N TYR A 160 -2.90 15.46 1.29
CA TYR A 160 -2.95 16.66 0.48
C TYR A 160 -4.33 16.85 -0.18
N LEU A 161 -4.91 15.79 -0.76
CA LEU A 161 -6.22 15.83 -1.40
C LEU A 161 -7.37 16.03 -0.41
N TRP A 162 -7.24 15.52 0.82
CA TRP A 162 -8.21 15.73 1.90
C TRP A 162 -8.17 17.16 2.46
N GLY A 163 -6.99 17.76 2.54
CA GLY A 163 -6.74 19.09 3.10
C GLY A 163 -6.69 20.19 2.02
N PRO A 164 -5.48 20.70 1.67
CA PRO A 164 -5.35 21.88 0.80
C PRO A 164 -5.85 21.65 -0.63
N GLY A 165 -5.75 20.42 -1.15
CA GLY A 165 -6.18 20.08 -2.51
C GLY A 165 -7.68 20.22 -2.76
N ILE A 166 -8.49 20.16 -1.71
CA ILE A 166 -9.95 20.26 -1.81
C ILE A 166 -10.43 21.61 -2.39
N LYS A 167 -9.62 22.65 -2.31
CA LYS A 167 -9.93 23.97 -2.90
C LYS A 167 -10.17 23.88 -4.41
N MET A 168 -9.54 22.90 -5.07
CA MET A 168 -9.73 22.65 -6.50
C MET A 168 -11.15 22.21 -6.86
N TRP A 169 -11.88 21.61 -5.91
CA TRP A 169 -13.28 21.23 -6.12
C TRP A 169 -14.17 22.41 -6.54
N ASN A 170 -13.87 23.61 -6.04
CA ASN A 170 -14.67 24.81 -6.32
C ASN A 170 -14.41 25.38 -7.73
N SER A 171 -13.22 25.16 -8.29
CA SER A 171 -12.83 25.67 -9.61
C SER A 171 -12.93 24.62 -10.71
N GLU A 172 -12.48 23.40 -10.44
CA GLU A 172 -12.35 22.31 -11.42
C GLU A 172 -12.81 20.95 -10.82
N PRO A 173 -14.11 20.74 -10.58
CA PRO A 173 -14.60 19.55 -9.87
C PRO A 173 -14.31 18.23 -10.62
N GLU A 174 -14.37 18.23 -11.92
CA GLU A 174 -14.06 17.05 -12.73
C GLU A 174 -12.58 16.64 -12.62
N ARG A 175 -11.69 17.62 -12.73
CA ARG A 175 -10.25 17.41 -12.58
C ARG A 175 -9.91 16.92 -11.19
N PHE A 176 -10.55 17.45 -10.15
CA PHE A 176 -10.39 16.97 -8.77
C PHE A 176 -10.85 15.52 -8.63
N THR A 177 -12.02 15.17 -9.19
CA THR A 177 -12.54 13.80 -9.17
C THR A 177 -11.61 12.82 -9.88
N ASN A 178 -11.03 13.21 -11.02
CA ASN A 178 -10.05 12.40 -11.74
C ASN A 178 -8.75 12.20 -10.94
N ARG A 179 -8.31 13.20 -10.17
CA ARG A 179 -7.16 13.05 -9.26
C ARG A 179 -7.45 12.05 -8.14
N ILE A 180 -8.66 12.06 -7.57
CA ILE A 180 -9.07 11.08 -6.56
C ILE A 180 -9.15 9.68 -7.16
N GLU A 181 -9.61 9.55 -8.41
CA GLU A 181 -9.61 8.26 -9.12
C GLU A 181 -8.20 7.70 -9.28
N VAL A 182 -7.26 8.54 -9.74
CA VAL A 182 -5.85 8.16 -9.90
C VAL A 182 -5.20 7.78 -8.57
N ALA A 183 -5.44 8.57 -7.52
CA ALA A 183 -4.94 8.27 -6.18
C ALA A 183 -5.57 6.99 -5.61
N GLY A 184 -6.85 6.72 -5.91
CA GLY A 184 -7.53 5.48 -5.56
C GLY A 184 -6.94 4.25 -6.23
N LEU A 185 -6.60 4.32 -7.53
CA LEU A 185 -5.92 3.23 -8.22
C LEU A 185 -4.57 2.89 -7.57
N TYR A 186 -3.80 3.92 -7.21
CA TYR A 186 -2.56 3.71 -6.46
C TYR A 186 -2.82 3.05 -5.10
N TRP A 187 -3.79 3.53 -4.33
CA TRP A 187 -4.13 3.01 -3.02
C TRP A 187 -4.53 1.54 -3.08
N HIS A 188 -5.40 1.18 -4.02
CA HIS A 188 -5.83 -0.21 -4.24
C HIS A 188 -4.68 -1.13 -4.64
N PHE A 189 -3.73 -0.64 -5.43
CA PHE A 189 -2.52 -1.40 -5.75
C PHE A 189 -1.70 -1.69 -4.49
N VAL A 190 -1.49 -0.70 -3.64
CA VAL A 190 -0.75 -0.88 -2.38
C VAL A 190 -1.46 -1.89 -1.47
N ASP A 191 -2.78 -1.80 -1.31
CA ASP A 191 -3.58 -2.77 -0.56
C ASP A 191 -3.47 -4.19 -1.15
N LEU A 192 -3.49 -4.31 -2.47
CA LEU A 192 -3.36 -5.59 -3.17
C LEU A 192 -1.99 -6.22 -2.93
N VAL A 193 -0.92 -5.44 -2.96
CA VAL A 193 0.43 -5.92 -2.62
C VAL A 193 0.46 -6.50 -1.20
N TRP A 194 -0.20 -5.86 -0.23
CA TRP A 194 -0.30 -6.38 1.14
C TRP A 194 -1.03 -7.73 1.21
N ILE A 195 -2.12 -7.90 0.44
CA ILE A 195 -2.90 -9.15 0.38
C ILE A 195 -2.01 -10.32 -0.09
N PHE A 196 -1.00 -10.08 -0.92
CA PHE A 196 -0.01 -11.09 -1.31
C PHE A 196 1.13 -11.23 -0.29
N LEU A 197 1.62 -10.12 0.27
CA LEU A 197 2.69 -10.12 1.27
C LEU A 197 2.30 -10.90 2.54
N PHE A 198 1.07 -10.70 3.02
CA PHE A 198 0.59 -11.31 4.24
C PHE A 198 0.66 -12.85 4.21
N PRO A 199 0.03 -13.58 3.26
CA PRO A 199 0.13 -15.03 3.24
C PRO A 199 1.56 -15.54 2.97
N VAL A 200 2.30 -14.89 2.09
CA VAL A 200 3.66 -15.34 1.71
C VAL A 200 4.63 -15.25 2.87
N LEU A 201 4.59 -14.17 3.65
CA LEU A 201 5.55 -13.92 4.73
C LEU A 201 5.09 -14.43 6.10
N TYR A 202 3.79 -14.60 6.34
CA TYR A 202 3.27 -14.93 7.68
C TYR A 202 2.57 -16.29 7.75
N LEU A 203 1.99 -16.80 6.66
CA LEU A 203 1.20 -18.05 6.69
C LEU A 203 1.90 -19.24 6.04
N LEU A 204 2.80 -19.02 5.09
CA LEU A 204 3.47 -20.07 4.34
C LEU A 204 4.82 -20.50 4.94
N ASN A 205 5.16 -20.06 6.16
CA ASN A 205 6.41 -20.43 6.85
C ASN A 205 6.20 -21.57 7.82
#